data_6f3a80259ff9dc5387e1912bf58f7f12
#
_entry.id   6f3a80259ff9dc5387e1912bf58f7f12
#
_cell.length_a   1.000
_cell.length_b   1.000
_cell.length_c   1.000
_cell.angle_alpha   90.00
_cell.angle_beta   90.00
_cell.angle_gamma   90.00
#
_symmetry.space_group_name_H-M   'P 1'
#
loop_
_entity.id
_entity.type
_entity.pdbx_description
1 polymer ?
#
loop_
_entity_poly.entity_id
_entity_poly.type
_entity_poly.pdbx_seq_one_letter_code
_entity_poly.pdbx_strand_id
1 'polypeptide(L)'
;MKFNVEQFRAWEHKKVTLLGMSGVGKSYLSTMLRDGANWFHYSGDYRIGTRYLDEHILDMIKLQAMQVPFLRDLFRNDWVYIRNNIKVHDLGPVLSFVGKLGNPELGGVELEDFIKRQSLYRDAEISTMNDVPEFINKAQNIYGYPHFVNDVGGSLCELDEPGVIEALAEHTLILYIQVTNEAEENKLIQRAVSSPKPLYYRPEFLTEHLAVYLAENNIDFAAEMDPDEFARWVFPRLFHSRIPRYEEIAQHGYTVTSEEVSQVKNEQDFLNLLEKAIDRE
;
A
#
# COMPACT_ATOMS: atom_id res chain seq x y z
N MET A 1 -11.18 13.27 10.71
CA MET A 1 -12.32 14.23 10.67
C MET A 1 -13.63 13.48 10.73
N LYS A 2 -14.56 13.85 11.64
CA LYS A 2 -15.94 13.35 11.64
C LYS A 2 -16.89 14.52 11.35
N PHE A 3 -17.91 14.28 10.58
CA PHE A 3 -18.88 15.26 10.09
C PHE A 3 -20.31 14.75 10.31
N ASN A 4 -21.28 15.63 10.41
CA ASN A 4 -22.65 15.32 10.04
C ASN A 4 -22.87 15.62 8.54
N VAL A 5 -24.00 15.19 7.98
CA VAL A 5 -24.30 15.35 6.56
C VAL A 5 -24.30 16.83 6.11
N GLU A 6 -24.83 17.76 6.93
CA GLU A 6 -24.86 19.18 6.60
C GLU A 6 -23.46 19.77 6.55
N GLN A 7 -22.59 19.44 7.52
CA GLN A 7 -21.20 19.86 7.55
C GLN A 7 -20.42 19.28 6.35
N PHE A 8 -20.66 18.01 5.99
CA PHE A 8 -20.02 17.41 4.84
C PHE A 8 -20.43 18.09 3.53
N ARG A 9 -21.71 18.43 3.37
CA ARG A 9 -22.20 19.18 2.18
C ARG A 9 -21.57 20.57 2.10
N ALA A 10 -21.47 21.25 3.21
CA ALA A 10 -20.86 22.60 3.30
C ALA A 10 -19.33 22.58 3.16
N TRP A 11 -18.69 21.42 3.27
CA TRP A 11 -17.24 21.30 3.15
C TRP A 11 -16.79 21.46 1.69
N GLU A 12 -16.29 22.64 1.32
CA GLU A 12 -15.91 23.00 -0.05
C GLU A 12 -14.76 22.13 -0.60
N HIS A 13 -13.72 21.92 0.21
CA HIS A 13 -12.47 21.26 -0.19
C HIS A 13 -12.36 19.86 0.43
N LYS A 14 -13.02 18.89 -0.19
CA LYS A 14 -13.07 17.52 0.32
C LYS A 14 -11.71 16.84 0.24
N LYS A 15 -11.29 16.19 1.32
CA LYS A 15 -10.00 15.49 1.45
C LYS A 15 -10.28 14.12 2.04
N VAL A 16 -10.07 13.08 1.27
CA VAL A 16 -10.45 11.71 1.64
C VAL A 16 -9.24 10.79 1.59
N THR A 17 -9.03 9.99 2.63
CA THR A 17 -8.09 8.87 2.66
C THR A 17 -8.86 7.57 2.47
N LEU A 18 -8.54 6.81 1.43
CA LEU A 18 -9.12 5.51 1.14
C LEU A 18 -8.33 4.41 1.85
N LEU A 19 -8.97 3.72 2.78
CA LEU A 19 -8.40 2.66 3.60
C LEU A 19 -9.02 1.31 3.22
N GLY A 20 -8.25 0.23 3.32
CA GLY A 20 -8.73 -1.14 3.14
C GLY A 20 -7.75 -2.05 2.43
N MET A 21 -8.09 -3.32 2.33
CA MET A 21 -7.27 -4.37 1.69
C MET A 21 -6.92 -4.05 0.24
N SER A 22 -5.86 -4.69 -0.25
CA SER A 22 -5.56 -4.65 -1.67
C SER A 22 -6.67 -5.32 -2.48
N GLY A 23 -7.18 -4.61 -3.49
CA GLY A 23 -8.20 -5.14 -4.39
C GLY A 23 -9.65 -4.79 -4.06
N VAL A 24 -9.93 -4.06 -2.96
CA VAL A 24 -11.29 -3.63 -2.56
C VAL A 24 -11.83 -2.42 -3.34
N GLY A 25 -11.06 -1.87 -4.29
CA GLY A 25 -11.51 -0.76 -5.15
C GLY A 25 -10.89 0.61 -4.88
N LYS A 26 -9.95 0.75 -3.95
CA LYS A 26 -9.28 2.05 -3.66
C LYS A 26 -8.73 2.72 -4.91
N SER A 27 -7.85 2.04 -5.64
CA SER A 27 -7.21 2.60 -6.84
C SER A 27 -8.18 2.80 -8.01
N TYR A 28 -9.30 2.05 -8.05
CA TYR A 28 -10.39 2.31 -8.98
C TYR A 28 -11.04 3.68 -8.67
N LEU A 29 -11.43 3.91 -7.41
CA LEU A 29 -12.01 5.18 -6.98
C LEU A 29 -11.06 6.35 -7.23
N SER A 30 -9.79 6.22 -6.81
CA SER A 30 -8.80 7.28 -6.97
C SER A 30 -8.56 7.64 -8.43
N THR A 31 -8.51 6.64 -9.31
CA THR A 31 -8.33 6.85 -10.76
C THR A 31 -9.56 7.53 -11.36
N MET A 32 -10.76 7.06 -11.03
CA MET A 32 -12.01 7.64 -11.51
C MET A 32 -12.17 9.10 -11.06
N LEU A 33 -11.84 9.41 -9.80
CA LEU A 33 -11.88 10.77 -9.26
C LEU A 33 -10.82 11.68 -9.92
N ARG A 34 -9.62 11.19 -10.14
CA ARG A 34 -8.55 11.92 -10.85
C ARG A 34 -8.97 12.25 -12.29
N ASP A 35 -9.54 11.28 -13.00
CA ASP A 35 -9.92 11.43 -14.40
C ASP A 35 -11.10 12.42 -14.58
N GLY A 36 -11.88 12.66 -13.51
CA GLY A 36 -12.87 13.75 -13.43
C GLY A 36 -12.28 15.15 -13.27
N ALA A 37 -10.93 15.26 -13.12
CA ALA A 37 -10.16 16.49 -13.04
C ALA A 37 -10.41 17.42 -11.84
N ASN A 38 -11.28 17.05 -10.89
CA ASN A 38 -11.54 17.83 -9.67
C ASN A 38 -10.71 17.36 -8.45
N TRP A 39 -10.15 16.15 -8.53
CA TRP A 39 -9.45 15.51 -7.42
C TRP A 39 -7.96 15.33 -7.68
N PHE A 40 -7.15 15.88 -6.80
CA PHE A 40 -5.73 15.51 -6.78
C PHE A 40 -5.59 14.10 -6.23
N HIS A 41 -5.03 13.19 -7.04
CA HIS A 41 -4.76 11.82 -6.62
C HIS A 41 -3.36 11.72 -6.03
N TYR A 42 -3.28 11.53 -4.73
CA TYR A 42 -2.04 11.18 -4.02
C TYR A 42 -1.96 9.67 -3.87
N SER A 43 -1.06 9.04 -4.61
CA SER A 43 -0.79 7.61 -4.52
C SER A 43 0.36 7.35 -3.56
N GLY A 44 0.07 6.71 -2.42
CA GLY A 44 1.07 6.34 -1.42
C GLY A 44 2.16 5.46 -2.02
N ASP A 45 1.80 4.38 -2.68
CA ASP A 45 2.75 3.43 -3.27
C ASP A 45 3.67 4.10 -4.33
N TYR A 46 3.14 5.00 -5.15
CA TYR A 46 3.94 5.78 -6.09
C TYR A 46 4.94 6.69 -5.37
N ARG A 47 4.51 7.35 -4.30
CA ARG A 47 5.35 8.24 -3.50
C ARG A 47 6.44 7.47 -2.76
N ILE A 48 6.12 6.30 -2.17
CA ILE A 48 7.09 5.36 -1.58
C ILE A 48 8.19 5.08 -2.59
N GLY A 49 7.83 4.65 -3.79
CA GLY A 49 8.79 4.26 -4.81
C GLY A 49 9.63 5.41 -5.34
N THR A 50 9.01 6.57 -5.62
CA THR A 50 9.70 7.69 -6.31
C THR A 50 10.44 8.64 -5.39
N ARG A 51 10.14 8.65 -4.10
CA ARG A 51 10.78 9.56 -3.14
C ARG A 51 11.63 8.86 -2.12
N TYR A 52 11.12 7.77 -1.56
CA TYR A 52 11.73 7.17 -0.38
C TYR A 52 12.53 5.90 -0.68
N LEU A 53 12.13 5.12 -1.69
CA LEU A 53 12.85 3.90 -2.10
C LEU A 53 13.61 4.03 -3.42
N ASP A 54 13.54 5.16 -4.13
CA ASP A 54 14.18 5.32 -5.44
C ASP A 54 15.67 4.97 -5.42
N GLU A 55 16.41 5.56 -4.49
CA GLU A 55 17.84 5.33 -4.34
C GLU A 55 18.14 3.89 -3.90
N HIS A 56 17.38 3.34 -2.96
CA HIS A 56 17.55 1.95 -2.50
C HIS A 56 17.31 0.93 -3.61
N ILE A 57 16.32 1.17 -4.47
CA ILE A 57 16.05 0.33 -5.64
C ILE A 57 17.22 0.40 -6.63
N LEU A 58 17.72 1.60 -6.90
CA LEU A 58 18.87 1.80 -7.80
C LEU A 58 20.15 1.16 -7.24
N ASP A 59 20.38 1.27 -5.95
CA ASP A 59 21.56 0.67 -5.30
C ASP A 59 21.50 -0.86 -5.32
N MET A 60 20.33 -1.46 -5.13
CA MET A 60 20.12 -2.89 -5.31
C MET A 60 20.49 -3.34 -6.74
N ILE A 61 20.06 -2.59 -7.75
CA ILE A 61 20.37 -2.89 -9.16
C ILE A 61 21.88 -2.72 -9.43
N LYS A 62 22.48 -1.64 -8.95
CA LYS A 62 23.92 -1.39 -9.08
C LYS A 62 24.74 -2.50 -8.42
N LEU A 63 24.34 -2.94 -7.20
CA LEU A 63 25.01 -4.03 -6.50
C LEU A 63 25.07 -5.31 -7.35
N GLN A 64 23.99 -5.67 -8.01
CA GLN A 64 23.96 -6.81 -8.93
C GLN A 64 24.80 -6.54 -10.19
N ALA A 65 24.71 -5.36 -10.76
CA ALA A 65 25.47 -4.99 -11.96
C ALA A 65 26.99 -5.01 -11.71
N MET A 66 27.44 -4.67 -10.49
CA MET A 66 28.86 -4.71 -10.11
C MET A 66 29.46 -6.13 -10.09
N GLN A 67 28.64 -7.18 -10.10
CA GLN A 67 29.12 -8.56 -10.24
C GLN A 67 29.50 -8.90 -11.69
N VAL A 68 29.03 -8.14 -12.66
CA VAL A 68 29.30 -8.33 -14.10
C VAL A 68 30.46 -7.41 -14.49
N PRO A 69 31.65 -7.92 -14.90
CA PRO A 69 32.84 -7.10 -15.16
C PRO A 69 32.59 -5.95 -16.12
N PHE A 70 31.92 -6.19 -17.24
CA PHE A 70 31.59 -5.17 -18.23
C PHE A 70 30.72 -4.03 -17.64
N LEU A 71 29.68 -4.34 -16.86
CA LEU A 71 28.83 -3.33 -16.22
C LEU A 71 29.55 -2.60 -15.11
N ARG A 72 30.41 -3.30 -14.35
CA ARG A 72 31.24 -2.71 -13.31
C ARG A 72 32.10 -1.57 -13.85
N ASP A 73 32.77 -1.79 -14.99
CA ASP A 73 33.63 -0.78 -15.59
C ASP A 73 32.83 0.45 -16.08
N LEU A 74 31.64 0.23 -16.62
CA LEU A 74 30.76 1.32 -17.04
C LEU A 74 30.32 2.19 -15.85
N PHE A 75 29.91 1.58 -14.74
CA PHE A 75 29.46 2.31 -13.54
C PHE A 75 30.63 2.99 -12.82
N ARG A 76 31.80 2.33 -12.70
CA ARG A 76 32.96 2.90 -12.00
C ARG A 76 33.57 4.11 -12.72
N ASN A 77 33.37 4.21 -14.02
CA ASN A 77 33.86 5.32 -14.81
C ASN A 77 32.80 6.37 -15.12
N ASP A 78 31.60 6.27 -14.50
CA ASP A 78 30.46 7.16 -14.76
C ASP A 78 30.04 7.26 -16.24
N TRP A 79 30.27 6.18 -17.01
CA TRP A 79 29.90 6.14 -18.43
C TRP A 79 28.42 5.83 -18.64
N VAL A 80 27.76 5.26 -17.64
CA VAL A 80 26.33 5.02 -17.63
C VAL A 80 25.71 5.41 -16.29
N TYR A 81 24.46 5.83 -16.34
CA TYR A 81 23.60 5.95 -15.16
C TYR A 81 22.29 5.23 -15.41
N ILE A 82 21.63 4.82 -14.34
CA ILE A 82 20.30 4.19 -14.38
C ILE A 82 19.30 5.07 -13.65
N ARG A 83 18.04 4.96 -14.04
CA ARG A 83 16.93 5.66 -13.41
C ARG A 83 15.74 4.71 -13.31
N ASN A 84 14.99 4.79 -12.22
CA ASN A 84 13.72 4.11 -12.11
C ASN A 84 12.67 4.76 -13.02
N ASN A 85 11.82 3.93 -13.61
CA ASN A 85 10.64 4.36 -14.36
C ASN A 85 9.38 3.85 -13.64
N ILE A 86 9.16 4.39 -12.44
CA ILE A 86 7.99 4.04 -11.61
C ILE A 86 6.80 4.87 -12.10
N LYS A 87 5.66 4.23 -12.29
CA LYS A 87 4.40 4.86 -12.69
C LYS A 87 3.32 4.53 -11.67
N VAL A 88 2.32 5.39 -11.55
CA VAL A 88 1.19 5.18 -10.62
C VAL A 88 0.49 3.83 -10.86
N HIS A 89 0.48 3.35 -12.11
CA HIS A 89 -0.14 2.06 -12.47
C HIS A 89 0.85 0.92 -12.64
N ASP A 90 2.16 1.19 -12.48
CA ASP A 90 3.22 0.18 -12.61
C ASP A 90 4.27 0.40 -11.52
N LEU A 91 4.12 -0.35 -10.46
CA LEU A 91 4.95 -0.34 -9.27
C LEU A 91 5.97 -1.49 -9.27
N GLY A 92 6.25 -2.07 -10.44
CA GLY A 92 7.17 -3.19 -10.61
C GLY A 92 8.50 -3.02 -9.86
N PRO A 93 9.20 -1.86 -9.97
CA PRO A 93 10.45 -1.63 -9.25
C PRO A 93 10.29 -1.69 -7.71
N VAL A 94 9.22 -1.16 -7.16
CA VAL A 94 8.93 -1.21 -5.71
C VAL A 94 8.68 -2.65 -5.27
N LEU A 95 7.84 -3.38 -5.99
CA LEU A 95 7.55 -4.79 -5.69
C LEU A 95 8.80 -5.66 -5.79
N SER A 96 9.66 -5.41 -6.79
CA SER A 96 10.94 -6.12 -6.96
C SER A 96 11.89 -5.82 -5.80
N PHE A 97 11.89 -4.59 -5.28
CA PHE A 97 12.69 -4.23 -4.11
C PHE A 97 12.18 -4.92 -2.85
N VAL A 98 10.88 -4.88 -2.58
CA VAL A 98 10.29 -5.56 -1.41
C VAL A 98 10.61 -7.05 -1.45
N GLY A 99 10.44 -7.69 -2.59
CA GLY A 99 10.76 -9.10 -2.81
C GLY A 99 9.86 -10.06 -2.01
N LYS A 100 10.12 -11.34 -2.16
CA LYS A 100 9.47 -12.43 -1.41
C LYS A 100 10.53 -13.20 -0.64
N LEU A 101 10.28 -13.50 0.63
CA LEU A 101 11.17 -14.28 1.47
C LEU A 101 11.32 -15.70 0.95
N GLY A 102 12.54 -16.20 0.82
CA GLY A 102 12.80 -17.58 0.41
C GLY A 102 14.13 -17.75 -0.32
N ASN A 103 14.26 -18.87 -1.01
CA ASN A 103 15.46 -19.29 -1.72
C ASN A 103 15.85 -18.29 -2.84
N PRO A 104 17.06 -17.69 -2.79
CA PRO A 104 17.54 -16.78 -3.83
C PRO A 104 17.62 -17.42 -5.23
N GLU A 105 17.92 -18.72 -5.33
CA GLU A 105 17.97 -19.43 -6.61
C GLU A 105 16.58 -19.53 -7.26
N LEU A 106 15.51 -19.44 -6.47
CA LEU A 106 14.12 -19.41 -6.93
C LEU A 106 13.56 -17.96 -7.02
N GLY A 107 14.43 -16.96 -6.93
CA GLY A 107 14.04 -15.55 -6.98
C GLY A 107 13.54 -14.98 -5.65
N GLY A 108 13.79 -15.67 -4.55
CA GLY A 108 13.54 -15.20 -3.20
C GLY A 108 14.58 -14.22 -2.69
N VAL A 109 14.35 -13.69 -1.51
CA VAL A 109 15.26 -12.81 -0.77
C VAL A 109 15.64 -13.52 0.53
N GLU A 110 16.93 -13.52 0.86
CA GLU A 110 17.42 -14.06 2.14
C GLU A 110 16.83 -13.31 3.33
N LEU A 111 16.64 -13.99 4.45
CA LEU A 111 15.93 -13.47 5.61
C LEU A 111 16.46 -12.13 6.13
N GLU A 112 17.79 -12.00 6.27
CA GLU A 112 18.40 -10.78 6.79
C GLU A 112 18.15 -9.58 5.85
N ASP A 113 18.36 -9.78 4.55
CA ASP A 113 18.12 -8.73 3.55
C ASP A 113 16.61 -8.43 3.42
N PHE A 114 15.77 -9.46 3.53
CA PHE A 114 14.31 -9.29 3.52
C PHE A 114 13.84 -8.42 4.71
N ILE A 115 14.28 -8.70 5.93
CA ILE A 115 13.94 -7.90 7.12
C ILE A 115 14.40 -6.44 6.94
N LYS A 116 15.59 -6.21 6.41
CA LYS A 116 16.08 -4.87 6.12
C LYS A 116 15.20 -4.13 5.12
N ARG A 117 14.79 -4.79 4.03
CA ARG A 117 13.89 -4.21 3.03
C ARG A 117 12.49 -3.92 3.59
N GLN A 118 11.98 -4.79 4.47
CA GLN A 118 10.72 -4.56 5.18
C GLN A 118 10.79 -3.31 6.07
N SER A 119 11.88 -3.11 6.79
CA SER A 119 12.09 -1.90 7.60
C SER A 119 12.14 -0.64 6.74
N LEU A 120 12.90 -0.65 5.65
CA LEU A 120 12.98 0.48 4.72
C LEU A 120 11.62 0.81 4.08
N TYR A 121 10.84 -0.23 3.74
CA TYR A 121 9.49 -0.05 3.21
C TYR A 121 8.55 0.58 4.26
N ARG A 122 8.60 0.10 5.50
CA ARG A 122 7.84 0.68 6.62
C ARG A 122 8.13 2.16 6.81
N ASP A 123 9.42 2.52 6.90
CA ASP A 123 9.86 3.89 7.11
C ASP A 123 9.45 4.80 5.93
N ALA A 124 9.50 4.26 4.71
CA ALA A 124 9.03 4.93 3.50
C ALA A 124 7.51 5.17 3.52
N GLU A 125 6.72 4.19 3.96
CA GLU A 125 5.25 4.31 4.05
C GLU A 125 4.85 5.33 5.13
N ILE A 126 5.49 5.30 6.31
CA ILE A 126 5.31 6.31 7.38
C ILE A 126 5.63 7.72 6.85
N SER A 127 6.79 7.89 6.22
CA SER A 127 7.21 9.17 5.66
C SER A 127 6.26 9.67 4.58
N THR A 128 5.76 8.77 3.75
CA THR A 128 4.77 9.07 2.71
C THR A 128 3.46 9.57 3.30
N MET A 129 2.98 8.97 4.38
CA MET A 129 1.76 9.43 5.04
C MET A 129 1.96 10.78 5.74
N ASN A 130 3.14 11.02 6.30
CA ASN A 130 3.50 12.31 6.89
C ASN A 130 3.60 13.45 5.84
N ASP A 131 3.82 13.14 4.57
CA ASP A 131 3.79 14.11 3.46
C ASP A 131 2.35 14.58 3.10
N VAL A 132 1.31 13.87 3.50
CA VAL A 132 -0.08 14.13 3.08
C VAL A 132 -0.53 15.57 3.35
N PRO A 133 -0.30 16.20 4.52
CA PRO A 133 -0.69 17.58 4.77
C PRO A 133 -0.02 18.58 3.80
N GLU A 134 1.26 18.38 3.50
CA GLU A 134 1.98 19.19 2.53
C GLU A 134 1.39 19.05 1.13
N PHE A 135 1.04 17.83 0.71
CA PHE A 135 0.45 17.58 -0.60
C PHE A 135 -0.98 18.08 -0.74
N ILE A 136 -1.76 18.10 0.34
CA ILE A 136 -3.06 18.79 0.37
C ILE A 136 -2.87 20.28 0.04
N ASN A 137 -1.90 20.92 0.69
CA ASN A 137 -1.57 22.32 0.42
C ASN A 137 -1.10 22.54 -1.03
N LYS A 138 -0.21 21.69 -1.55
CA LYS A 138 0.25 21.76 -2.95
C LYS A 138 -0.88 21.55 -3.94
N ALA A 139 -1.77 20.57 -3.68
CA ALA A 139 -2.92 20.30 -4.53
C ALA A 139 -3.79 21.54 -4.72
N GLN A 140 -4.07 22.26 -3.65
CA GLN A 140 -4.90 23.47 -3.68
C GLN A 140 -4.15 24.69 -4.22
N ASN A 141 -2.98 25.02 -3.65
CA ASN A 141 -2.32 26.29 -3.87
C ASN A 141 -1.38 26.33 -5.07
N ILE A 142 -0.91 25.18 -5.55
CA ILE A 142 -0.03 25.09 -6.72
C ILE A 142 -0.79 24.57 -7.92
N TYR A 143 -1.55 23.48 -7.76
CA TYR A 143 -2.19 22.79 -8.86
C TYR A 143 -3.66 23.19 -9.09
N GLY A 144 -4.28 23.90 -8.12
CA GLY A 144 -5.66 24.40 -8.24
C GLY A 144 -6.75 23.33 -8.16
N TYR A 145 -6.45 22.16 -7.58
CA TYR A 145 -7.45 21.11 -7.38
C TYR A 145 -8.37 21.45 -6.21
N PRO A 146 -9.69 21.41 -6.39
CA PRO A 146 -10.63 21.64 -5.30
C PRO A 146 -10.63 20.54 -4.26
N HIS A 147 -10.36 19.29 -4.65
CA HIS A 147 -10.45 18.12 -3.78
C HIS A 147 -9.17 17.29 -3.79
N PHE A 148 -9.03 16.41 -2.79
CA PHE A 148 -7.84 15.57 -2.59
C PHE A 148 -8.25 14.15 -2.22
N VAL A 149 -7.67 13.14 -2.89
CA VAL A 149 -7.82 11.74 -2.53
C VAL A 149 -6.45 11.12 -2.27
N ASN A 150 -6.29 10.53 -1.09
CA ASN A 150 -5.13 9.75 -0.68
C ASN A 150 -5.45 8.26 -0.85
N ASP A 151 -4.77 7.61 -1.80
CA ASP A 151 -4.83 6.16 -2.03
C ASP A 151 -3.68 5.50 -1.28
N VAL A 152 -3.97 4.95 -0.12
CA VAL A 152 -2.96 4.33 0.74
C VAL A 152 -2.69 2.88 0.37
N GLY A 153 -1.49 2.40 0.67
CA GLY A 153 -1.12 1.00 0.57
C GLY A 153 -1.97 0.09 1.44
N GLY A 154 -2.07 -1.18 1.08
CA GLY A 154 -2.77 -2.19 1.89
C GLY A 154 -2.04 -2.56 3.18
N SER A 155 -0.88 -1.99 3.45
CA SER A 155 -0.03 -2.21 4.64
C SER A 155 -0.17 -1.13 5.70
N LEU A 156 -0.90 -0.04 5.44
CA LEU A 156 -1.03 1.06 6.39
C LEU A 156 -1.41 0.60 7.82
N CYS A 157 -2.29 -0.37 7.94
CA CYS A 157 -2.70 -0.94 9.23
C CYS A 157 -1.61 -1.75 9.96
N GLU A 158 -0.50 -2.03 9.30
CA GLU A 158 0.63 -2.81 9.83
C GLU A 158 1.77 -1.92 10.36
N LEU A 159 1.66 -0.59 10.26
CA LEU A 159 2.77 0.31 10.57
C LEU A 159 3.04 0.43 12.07
N ASP A 160 2.04 0.16 12.93
CA ASP A 160 2.10 0.34 14.38
C ASP A 160 2.62 1.75 14.76
N GLU A 161 2.09 2.78 14.06
CA GLU A 161 2.48 4.17 14.23
C GLU A 161 1.23 5.05 14.42
N PRO A 162 0.71 5.17 15.65
CA PRO A 162 -0.54 5.90 15.93
C PRO A 162 -0.53 7.35 15.44
N GLY A 163 0.61 8.04 15.53
CA GLY A 163 0.75 9.42 15.07
C GLY A 163 0.46 9.63 13.59
N VAL A 164 0.71 8.61 12.76
CA VAL A 164 0.36 8.63 11.32
C VAL A 164 -1.16 8.64 11.13
N ILE A 165 -1.87 7.78 11.87
CA ILE A 165 -3.32 7.65 11.76
C ILE A 165 -4.01 8.91 12.30
N GLU A 166 -3.52 9.44 13.42
CA GLU A 166 -4.01 10.69 14.01
C GLU A 166 -3.85 11.86 13.03
N ALA A 167 -2.68 12.01 12.41
CA ALA A 167 -2.43 13.03 11.40
C ALA A 167 -3.34 12.90 10.18
N LEU A 168 -3.54 11.67 9.67
CA LEU A 168 -4.48 11.43 8.58
C LEU A 168 -5.92 11.78 8.98
N ALA A 169 -6.35 11.41 10.19
CA ALA A 169 -7.69 11.69 10.70
C ALA A 169 -7.92 13.19 10.96
N GLU A 170 -6.85 13.96 11.28
CA GLU A 170 -6.91 15.41 11.43
C GLU A 170 -7.10 16.12 10.07
N HIS A 171 -6.40 15.65 9.04
CA HIS A 171 -6.33 16.35 7.75
C HIS A 171 -7.28 15.81 6.67
N THR A 172 -7.79 14.58 6.83
CA THR A 172 -8.66 13.91 5.85
C THR A 172 -9.82 13.20 6.53
N LEU A 173 -10.89 12.95 5.75
CA LEU A 173 -11.93 11.99 6.10
C LEU A 173 -11.41 10.59 5.74
N ILE A 174 -11.26 9.72 6.72
CA ILE A 174 -10.88 8.32 6.49
C ILE A 174 -12.11 7.55 6.04
N LEU A 175 -12.03 6.89 4.89
CA LEU A 175 -13.06 5.99 4.37
C LEU A 175 -12.52 4.57 4.30
N TYR A 176 -12.98 3.73 5.21
CA TYR A 176 -12.63 2.30 5.20
C TYR A 176 -13.55 1.53 4.26
N ILE A 177 -12.95 0.82 3.30
CA ILE A 177 -13.65 -0.08 2.38
C ILE A 177 -13.52 -1.50 2.92
N GLN A 178 -14.61 -1.98 3.52
CA GLN A 178 -14.68 -3.28 4.16
C GLN A 178 -15.17 -4.36 3.21
N VAL A 179 -14.59 -5.55 3.33
CA VAL A 179 -15.12 -6.79 2.73
C VAL A 179 -16.08 -7.41 3.72
N THR A 180 -17.34 -7.61 3.34
CA THR A 180 -18.41 -8.03 4.27
C THR A 180 -18.96 -9.43 4.01
N ASN A 181 -18.59 -10.06 2.89
CA ASN A 181 -19.09 -11.39 2.57
C ASN A 181 -17.95 -12.37 2.23
N GLU A 182 -18.14 -13.62 2.61
CA GLU A 182 -17.17 -14.71 2.45
C GLU A 182 -16.81 -14.97 0.97
N ALA A 183 -17.75 -14.78 0.05
CA ALA A 183 -17.49 -15.01 -1.37
C ALA A 183 -16.50 -13.99 -1.93
N GLU A 184 -16.59 -12.73 -1.52
CA GLU A 184 -15.65 -11.68 -1.91
C GLU A 184 -14.28 -11.85 -1.24
N GLU A 185 -14.28 -12.17 0.05
CA GLU A 185 -13.07 -12.52 0.79
C GLU A 185 -12.30 -13.64 0.09
N ASN A 186 -12.99 -14.75 -0.20
CA ASN A 186 -12.42 -15.88 -0.92
C ASN A 186 -11.89 -15.47 -2.30
N LYS A 187 -12.58 -14.59 -3.02
CA LYS A 187 -12.12 -14.08 -4.31
C LYS A 187 -10.81 -13.28 -4.19
N LEU A 188 -10.68 -12.44 -3.16
CA LEU A 188 -9.45 -11.67 -2.90
C LEU A 188 -8.29 -12.60 -2.52
N ILE A 189 -8.54 -13.56 -1.65
CA ILE A 189 -7.56 -14.57 -1.23
C ILE A 189 -7.12 -15.41 -2.43
N GLN A 190 -8.05 -15.95 -3.22
CA GLN A 190 -7.74 -16.78 -4.39
C GLN A 190 -6.94 -16.00 -5.45
N ARG A 191 -7.23 -14.72 -5.65
CA ARG A 191 -6.45 -13.86 -6.55
C ARG A 191 -5.00 -13.72 -6.08
N ALA A 192 -4.78 -13.53 -4.78
CA ALA A 192 -3.44 -13.40 -4.23
C ALA A 192 -2.67 -14.73 -4.25
N VAL A 193 -3.36 -15.84 -3.97
CA VAL A 193 -2.79 -17.19 -4.03
C VAL A 193 -2.45 -17.59 -5.47
N SER A 194 -3.28 -17.24 -6.45
CA SER A 194 -3.01 -17.55 -7.87
C SER A 194 -1.85 -16.74 -8.46
N SER A 195 -1.60 -15.53 -7.93
CA SER A 195 -0.53 -14.66 -8.39
C SER A 195 0.13 -13.97 -7.18
N PRO A 196 0.98 -14.70 -6.43
CA PRO A 196 1.59 -14.19 -5.21
C PRO A 196 2.51 -13.00 -5.51
N LYS A 197 2.27 -11.92 -4.76
CA LYS A 197 3.04 -10.68 -4.88
C LYS A 197 3.88 -10.46 -3.63
N PRO A 198 4.98 -9.69 -3.73
CA PRO A 198 5.67 -9.16 -2.57
C PRO A 198 4.70 -8.43 -1.63
N LEU A 199 4.86 -8.66 -0.33
CA LEU A 199 4.02 -8.11 0.72
C LEU A 199 4.88 -7.56 1.85
N TYR A 200 4.35 -6.53 2.53
CA TYR A 200 4.90 -6.10 3.80
C TYR A 200 4.30 -6.93 4.94
N TYR A 201 5.14 -7.30 5.89
CA TYR A 201 4.77 -8.01 7.11
C TYR A 201 5.33 -7.28 8.32
N ARG A 202 4.52 -7.10 9.38
CA ARG A 202 5.04 -6.67 10.69
C ARG A 202 6.08 -7.67 11.20
N PRO A 203 7.09 -7.22 11.95
CA PRO A 203 8.14 -8.11 12.47
C PRO A 203 7.58 -9.29 13.29
N GLU A 204 6.62 -9.03 14.18
CA GLU A 204 6.00 -10.06 15.05
C GLU A 204 5.23 -11.09 14.23
N PHE A 205 4.42 -10.61 13.26
CA PHE A 205 3.67 -11.48 12.36
C PHE A 205 4.60 -12.35 11.52
N LEU A 206 5.66 -11.76 10.95
CA LEU A 206 6.63 -12.51 10.16
C LEU A 206 7.33 -13.57 11.00
N THR A 207 7.82 -13.22 12.20
CA THR A 207 8.55 -14.12 13.09
C THR A 207 7.69 -15.33 13.47
N GLU A 208 6.44 -15.09 13.89
CA GLU A 208 5.50 -16.14 14.26
C GLU A 208 5.21 -17.08 13.09
N HIS A 209 4.80 -16.54 11.96
CA HIS A 209 4.33 -17.34 10.84
C HIS A 209 5.46 -18.01 10.07
N LEU A 210 6.66 -17.42 10.04
CA LEU A 210 7.85 -18.08 9.51
C LEU A 210 8.18 -19.33 10.31
N ALA A 211 8.20 -19.24 11.64
CA ALA A 211 8.47 -20.39 12.50
C ALA A 211 7.45 -21.53 12.30
N VAL A 212 6.17 -21.19 12.17
CA VAL A 212 5.11 -22.17 11.90
C VAL A 212 5.30 -22.81 10.52
N TYR A 213 5.56 -22.01 9.48
CA TYR A 213 5.75 -22.52 8.11
C TYR A 213 6.94 -23.47 8.01
N LEU A 214 8.08 -23.11 8.60
CA LEU A 214 9.28 -23.96 8.63
C LEU A 214 9.00 -25.30 9.30
N ALA A 215 8.32 -25.27 10.47
CA ALA A 215 7.97 -26.49 11.20
C ALA A 215 6.98 -27.38 10.44
N GLU A 216 5.94 -26.81 9.84
CA GLU A 216 4.92 -27.56 9.07
C GLU A 216 5.52 -28.27 7.83
N ASN A 217 6.54 -27.67 7.21
CA ASN A 217 7.15 -28.16 5.99
C ASN A 217 8.46 -28.93 6.21
N ASN A 218 8.90 -29.11 7.48
CA ASN A 218 10.18 -29.74 7.84
C ASN A 218 11.38 -29.07 7.13
N ILE A 219 11.41 -27.74 7.12
CA ILE A 219 12.47 -26.90 6.55
C ILE A 219 13.25 -26.29 7.70
N ASP A 220 14.58 -26.33 7.63
CA ASP A 220 15.44 -25.81 8.70
C ASP A 220 15.72 -24.31 8.54
N PHE A 221 15.81 -23.81 7.32
CA PHE A 221 16.20 -22.43 7.01
C PHE A 221 15.29 -21.76 5.98
N ALA A 222 15.02 -20.48 6.16
CA ALA A 222 14.22 -19.70 5.22
C ALA A 222 14.80 -19.69 3.78
N ALA A 223 16.12 -19.84 3.62
CA ALA A 223 16.77 -19.93 2.33
C ALA A 223 16.46 -21.21 1.53
N GLU A 224 15.78 -22.19 2.13
CA GLU A 224 15.32 -23.42 1.45
C GLU A 224 13.87 -23.32 0.98
N MET A 225 13.13 -22.30 1.42
CA MET A 225 11.71 -22.14 1.08
C MET A 225 11.52 -21.70 -0.37
N ASP A 226 10.50 -22.24 -1.03
CA ASP A 226 9.95 -21.63 -2.23
C ASP A 226 9.25 -20.31 -1.85
N PRO A 227 9.70 -19.15 -2.41
CA PRO A 227 9.15 -17.85 -2.02
C PRO A 227 7.68 -17.66 -2.42
N ASP A 228 7.22 -18.33 -3.49
CA ASP A 228 5.83 -18.26 -3.91
C ASP A 228 4.93 -19.13 -3.03
N GLU A 229 5.40 -20.31 -2.64
CA GLU A 229 4.64 -21.18 -1.72
C GLU A 229 4.49 -20.54 -0.34
N PHE A 230 5.54 -19.93 0.19
CA PHE A 230 5.42 -19.18 1.44
C PHE A 230 4.43 -18.02 1.31
N ALA A 231 4.51 -17.23 0.23
CA ALA A 231 3.59 -16.13 0.00
C ALA A 231 2.12 -16.59 -0.13
N ARG A 232 1.86 -17.73 -0.78
CA ARG A 232 0.52 -18.34 -0.87
C ARG A 232 0.00 -18.79 0.48
N TRP A 233 0.85 -19.46 1.25
CA TRP A 233 0.49 -19.99 2.56
C TRP A 233 0.22 -18.88 3.60
N VAL A 234 1.02 -17.82 3.59
CA VAL A 234 0.93 -16.75 4.58
C VAL A 234 -0.17 -15.74 4.28
N PHE A 235 -0.55 -15.54 3.01
CA PHE A 235 -1.48 -14.49 2.61
C PHE A 235 -2.86 -14.58 3.29
N PRO A 236 -3.54 -15.73 3.37
CA PRO A 236 -4.83 -15.83 4.09
C PRO A 236 -4.70 -15.43 5.56
N ARG A 237 -3.60 -15.80 6.21
CA ARG A 237 -3.32 -15.47 7.61
C ARG A 237 -3.10 -13.96 7.79
N LEU A 238 -2.34 -13.36 6.88
CA LEU A 238 -2.12 -11.92 6.84
C LEU A 238 -3.44 -11.16 6.60
N PHE A 239 -4.27 -11.65 5.67
CA PHE A 239 -5.56 -11.06 5.36
C PHE A 239 -6.44 -10.96 6.62
N HIS A 240 -6.61 -12.05 7.35
CA HIS A 240 -7.41 -12.09 8.57
C HIS A 240 -6.79 -11.26 9.70
N SER A 241 -5.46 -11.26 9.84
CA SER A 241 -4.77 -10.48 10.87
C SER A 241 -4.93 -8.97 10.70
N ARG A 242 -5.18 -8.51 9.47
CA ARG A 242 -5.37 -7.09 9.13
C ARG A 242 -6.77 -6.56 9.41
N ILE A 243 -7.80 -7.43 9.38
CA ILE A 243 -9.19 -7.00 9.55
C ILE A 243 -9.39 -6.18 10.84
N PRO A 244 -9.06 -6.70 12.05
CA PRO A 244 -9.27 -5.94 13.28
C PRO A 244 -8.46 -4.64 13.33
N ARG A 245 -7.31 -4.58 12.68
CA ARG A 245 -6.48 -3.38 12.60
C ARG A 245 -7.10 -2.30 11.71
N TYR A 246 -7.70 -2.70 10.60
CA TYR A 246 -8.47 -1.77 9.78
C TYR A 246 -9.70 -1.24 10.52
N GLU A 247 -10.40 -2.10 11.27
CA GLU A 247 -11.57 -1.72 12.05
C GLU A 247 -11.20 -0.73 13.18
N GLU A 248 -10.02 -0.88 13.78
CA GLU A 248 -9.50 0.09 14.74
C GLU A 248 -9.26 1.47 14.09
N ILE A 249 -8.61 1.51 12.92
CA ILE A 249 -8.40 2.77 12.19
C ILE A 249 -9.73 3.36 11.72
N ALA A 250 -10.69 2.53 11.33
CA ALA A 250 -12.00 2.96 10.87
C ALA A 250 -12.80 3.74 11.93
N GLN A 251 -12.51 3.55 13.23
CA GLN A 251 -13.11 4.36 14.30
C GLN A 251 -12.82 5.86 14.19
N HIS A 252 -11.77 6.23 13.45
CA HIS A 252 -11.43 7.63 13.14
C HIS A 252 -12.15 8.19 11.89
N GLY A 253 -12.95 7.38 11.22
CA GLY A 253 -13.58 7.74 9.96
C GLY A 253 -14.94 7.09 9.76
N TYR A 254 -15.23 6.64 8.55
CA TYR A 254 -16.49 6.02 8.13
C TYR A 254 -16.22 4.73 7.37
N THR A 255 -17.19 3.82 7.40
CA THR A 255 -17.08 2.50 6.74
C THR A 255 -18.10 2.36 5.63
N VAL A 256 -17.64 1.84 4.49
CA VAL A 256 -18.47 1.42 3.35
C VAL A 256 -18.06 0.02 2.93
N THR A 257 -18.94 -0.68 2.21
CA THR A 257 -18.58 -2.00 1.69
C THR A 257 -17.96 -1.91 0.30
N SER A 258 -17.13 -2.89 -0.06
CA SER A 258 -16.60 -3.04 -1.41
C SER A 258 -17.70 -3.25 -2.46
N GLU A 259 -18.85 -3.84 -2.06
CA GLU A 259 -20.03 -3.93 -2.93
C GLU A 259 -20.62 -2.54 -3.24
N GLU A 260 -20.76 -1.68 -2.23
CA GLU A 260 -21.20 -0.28 -2.43
C GLU A 260 -20.21 0.49 -3.33
N VAL A 261 -18.91 0.32 -3.11
CA VAL A 261 -17.85 0.92 -3.95
C VAL A 261 -17.97 0.46 -5.40
N SER A 262 -18.33 -0.78 -5.65
CA SER A 262 -18.48 -1.32 -7.02
C SER A 262 -19.60 -0.64 -7.84
N GLN A 263 -20.54 0.02 -7.18
CA GLN A 263 -21.64 0.77 -7.80
C GLN A 263 -21.26 2.21 -8.16
N VAL A 264 -20.16 2.72 -7.63
CA VAL A 264 -19.68 4.10 -7.88
C VAL A 264 -19.07 4.20 -9.28
N LYS A 265 -19.61 5.08 -10.11
CA LYS A 265 -19.18 5.26 -11.50
C LYS A 265 -18.66 6.66 -11.81
N ASN A 266 -18.94 7.62 -10.96
CA ASN A 266 -18.57 9.02 -11.12
C ASN A 266 -18.41 9.71 -9.76
N GLU A 267 -17.96 10.96 -9.79
CA GLU A 267 -17.78 11.79 -8.59
C GLU A 267 -19.04 11.93 -7.76
N GLN A 268 -20.20 12.15 -8.39
CA GLN A 268 -21.45 12.33 -7.67
C GLN A 268 -21.89 11.04 -6.94
N ASP A 269 -21.68 9.87 -7.53
CA ASP A 269 -21.94 8.60 -6.87
C ASP A 269 -21.02 8.43 -5.64
N PHE A 270 -19.77 8.85 -5.77
CA PHE A 270 -18.82 8.82 -4.66
C PHE A 270 -19.23 9.76 -3.51
N LEU A 271 -19.63 10.99 -3.82
CA LEU A 271 -20.13 11.94 -2.82
C LEU A 271 -21.40 11.42 -2.13
N ASN A 272 -22.32 10.83 -2.89
CA ASN A 272 -23.52 10.21 -2.34
C ASN A 272 -23.20 9.01 -1.44
N LEU A 273 -22.17 8.23 -1.79
CA LEU A 273 -21.68 7.12 -0.94
C LEU A 273 -21.15 7.64 0.39
N LEU A 274 -20.34 8.71 0.38
CA LEU A 274 -19.83 9.36 1.58
C LEU A 274 -20.95 9.91 2.46
N GLU A 275 -21.93 10.60 1.88
CA GLU A 275 -23.10 11.09 2.63
C GLU A 275 -23.87 9.97 3.33
N LYS A 276 -24.11 8.85 2.62
CA LYS A 276 -24.75 7.68 3.21
C LYS A 276 -23.93 7.06 4.35
N ALA A 277 -22.62 7.01 4.21
CA ALA A 277 -21.75 6.49 5.25
C ALA A 277 -21.77 7.39 6.51
N ILE A 278 -21.81 8.70 6.33
CA ILE A 278 -21.93 9.69 7.41
C ILE A 278 -23.28 9.61 8.13
N ASP A 279 -24.38 9.40 7.38
CA ASP A 279 -25.75 9.35 7.93
C ASP A 279 -26.01 8.07 8.75
N ARG A 280 -25.20 7.01 8.57
CA ARG A 280 -25.33 5.73 9.29
C ARG A 280 -24.68 5.74 10.68
N GLU A 281 -23.75 6.65 10.96
CA GLU A 281 -23.00 6.78 12.23
C GLU A 281 -23.57 7.92 13.12
#